data_050caf0a4e9ce78cfdff3fc3fc1ed75a
#
_entry.id   050caf0a4e9ce78cfdff3fc3fc1ed75a
#
_cell.length_a   1.000
_cell.length_b   1.000
_cell.length_c   1.000
_cell.angle_alpha   90.00
_cell.angle_beta   90.00
_cell.angle_gamma   90.00
#
_symmetry.space_group_name_H-M   'P 1'
#
loop_
_entity.id
_entity.type
_entity.pdbx_description
1 polymer ?
#
loop_
_entity_poly.entity_id
_entity_poly.type
_entity_poly.pdbx_seq_one_letter_code
_entity_poly.pdbx_strand_id
1 'polypeptide(L)'
;MKRAIYILLLFSLSRCFTPDVYLPEVDSEKINLTLNIDEPSSFIKLGYPTSTLSKQKYNWQLKFDNNSSRWGVYTNPSQPIRVINTNINRFELINNKSIDGNTIWQYDEVKNNQIQSSIGSWGDFNFSNPESHKDVYVLNWRQDSVEYYFKFQLLDAGINTYHIKYGPLDGTVTYTDSIIKDDIQLYSYFSLVNNIKINSIEPQTDDWHIHLNYQVDSISKYSRIPYSLTSTENIGLFPSTELNYKHVEIHIDSLLDYEQINYIEAKNFLYENSNSIIGLFYLKDPTTNEIKLNSRHNLIVRSREEYYALRPINLIGNSVNNYTVTLEIKKL
;
A
#
# COMPACT_ATOMS: atom_id res chain seq x y z
N MET A 1 -34.79 -26.42 57.56
CA MET A 1 -34.88 -25.85 56.22
C MET A 1 -34.08 -24.54 56.00
N LYS A 2 -34.12 -23.55 56.91
CA LYS A 2 -33.41 -22.26 56.72
C LYS A 2 -31.88 -22.39 56.61
N ARG A 3 -31.20 -23.35 57.25
CA ARG A 3 -29.74 -23.53 57.17
C ARG A 3 -29.25 -24.15 55.87
N ALA A 4 -30.08 -24.95 55.20
CA ALA A 4 -29.73 -25.55 53.91
C ALA A 4 -29.72 -24.53 52.75
N ILE A 5 -30.55 -23.46 52.85
CA ILE A 5 -30.63 -22.40 51.83
C ILE A 5 -29.35 -21.54 51.84
N TYR A 6 -28.75 -21.28 53.01
CA TYR A 6 -27.50 -20.51 53.08
C TYR A 6 -26.29 -21.24 52.51
N ILE A 7 -26.24 -22.56 52.64
CA ILE A 7 -25.16 -23.37 52.06
C ILE A 7 -25.28 -23.40 50.53
N LEU A 8 -26.50 -23.48 49.99
CA LEU A 8 -26.73 -23.44 48.54
C LEU A 8 -26.38 -22.08 47.93
N LEU A 9 -26.63 -20.97 48.64
CA LEU A 9 -26.26 -19.61 48.20
C LEU A 9 -24.74 -19.39 48.20
N LEU A 10 -24.01 -19.97 49.16
CA LEU A 10 -22.55 -19.91 49.21
C LEU A 10 -21.88 -20.67 48.06
N PHE A 11 -22.47 -21.80 47.64
CA PHE A 11 -21.96 -22.55 46.46
C PHE A 11 -22.29 -21.89 45.13
N SER A 12 -23.33 -21.07 45.05
CA SER A 12 -23.63 -20.33 43.80
C SER A 12 -22.73 -19.11 43.61
N LEU A 13 -22.20 -18.53 44.69
CA LEU A 13 -21.25 -17.41 44.60
C LEU A 13 -19.82 -17.84 44.28
N SER A 14 -19.44 -19.08 44.57
CA SER A 14 -18.09 -19.58 44.24
C SER A 14 -17.88 -19.89 42.74
N ARG A 15 -18.93 -19.93 41.94
CA ARG A 15 -18.83 -20.10 40.47
C ARG A 15 -18.69 -18.80 39.72
N CYS A 16 -18.76 -17.62 40.35
CA CYS A 16 -18.54 -16.33 39.73
C CYS A 16 -17.09 -15.86 39.75
N PHE A 17 -16.21 -16.56 40.41
CA PHE A 17 -14.78 -16.30 40.34
C PHE A 17 -14.16 -17.27 39.35
N THR A 18 -14.24 -16.98 38.03
CA THR A 18 -13.22 -17.47 37.14
C THR A 18 -11.93 -16.84 37.62
N PRO A 19 -10.89 -17.63 37.97
CA PRO A 19 -9.61 -17.04 38.28
C PRO A 19 -9.22 -16.19 37.08
N ASP A 20 -8.81 -14.95 37.29
CA ASP A 20 -8.21 -14.15 36.27
C ASP A 20 -7.10 -15.02 35.63
N VAL A 21 -7.27 -15.41 34.36
CA VAL A 21 -6.25 -16.11 33.66
C VAL A 21 -5.13 -15.08 33.52
N TYR A 22 -4.12 -15.18 34.40
CA TYR A 22 -2.91 -14.40 34.27
C TYR A 22 -2.25 -14.81 32.95
N LEU A 23 -2.54 -14.05 31.92
CA LEU A 23 -1.81 -14.18 30.67
C LEU A 23 -0.41 -13.64 30.94
N PRO A 24 0.65 -14.40 30.66
CA PRO A 24 2.00 -13.93 30.82
C PRO A 24 2.16 -12.63 30.02
N GLU A 25 2.89 -11.68 30.60
CA GLU A 25 3.26 -10.47 29.89
C GLU A 25 4.03 -10.86 28.62
N VAL A 26 3.53 -10.43 27.49
CA VAL A 26 4.14 -10.75 26.20
C VAL A 26 5.25 -9.73 25.97
N ASP A 27 6.48 -10.19 25.81
CA ASP A 27 7.60 -9.34 25.47
C ASP A 27 7.31 -8.59 24.17
N SER A 28 7.49 -7.27 24.20
CA SER A 28 7.41 -6.44 23.00
C SER A 28 8.79 -6.20 22.41
N GLU A 29 8.86 -6.13 21.10
CA GLU A 29 10.06 -5.80 20.34
C GLU A 29 9.93 -4.40 19.75
N LYS A 30 11.04 -3.65 19.69
CA LYS A 30 11.08 -2.32 19.08
C LYS A 30 11.95 -2.35 17.83
N ILE A 31 11.38 -1.92 16.71
CA ILE A 31 12.08 -1.82 15.43
C ILE A 31 12.08 -0.37 14.95
N ASN A 32 13.20 0.05 14.39
CA ASN A 32 13.36 1.36 13.75
C ASN A 32 13.30 1.18 12.23
N LEU A 33 12.43 1.94 11.58
CA LEU A 33 12.23 1.90 10.15
C LEU A 33 12.43 3.29 9.57
N THR A 34 13.43 3.42 8.73
CA THR A 34 13.69 4.68 8.03
C THR A 34 12.94 4.68 6.69
N LEU A 35 12.15 5.72 6.48
CA LEU A 35 11.57 6.04 5.18
C LEU A 35 12.29 7.26 4.63
N ASN A 36 12.95 7.04 3.50
CA ASN A 36 13.59 8.08 2.71
C ASN A 36 13.15 7.88 1.26
N ILE A 37 12.76 8.96 0.60
CA ILE A 37 12.30 8.87 -0.80
C ILE A 37 13.39 8.37 -1.74
N ASP A 38 14.66 8.61 -1.39
CA ASP A 38 15.83 8.24 -2.18
C ASP A 38 16.50 6.93 -1.74
N GLU A 39 16.03 6.33 -0.64
CA GLU A 39 16.63 5.12 -0.05
C GLU A 39 15.81 3.84 -0.29
N PRO A 40 16.37 2.66 0.02
CA PRO A 40 15.66 1.39 -0.11
C PRO A 40 14.34 1.35 0.66
N SER A 41 13.35 0.67 0.11
CA SER A 41 12.08 0.39 0.79
C SER A 41 12.27 -0.64 1.89
N SER A 42 11.53 -0.49 2.99
CA SER A 42 11.58 -1.38 4.14
C SER A 42 10.38 -2.33 4.17
N PHE A 43 10.68 -3.63 4.15
CA PHE A 43 9.71 -4.71 4.30
C PHE A 43 9.87 -5.36 5.68
N ILE A 44 8.77 -5.64 6.33
CA ILE A 44 8.72 -6.23 7.68
C ILE A 44 8.13 -7.62 7.58
N LYS A 45 8.84 -8.61 8.09
CA LYS A 45 8.31 -9.95 8.35
C LYS A 45 8.03 -10.06 9.84
N LEU A 46 6.75 -10.14 10.19
CA LEU A 46 6.33 -10.38 11.56
C LEU A 46 6.73 -11.79 11.97
N GLY A 47 7.21 -11.94 13.17
CA GLY A 47 7.70 -13.18 13.74
C GLY A 47 8.27 -12.91 15.12
N TYR A 48 8.99 -13.86 15.69
CA TYR A 48 9.72 -13.65 16.92
C TYR A 48 11.11 -14.32 16.79
N PRO A 49 12.17 -13.52 16.57
CA PRO A 49 12.18 -12.07 16.40
C PRO A 49 11.59 -11.58 15.07
N THR A 50 11.11 -10.35 15.06
CA THR A 50 10.71 -9.64 13.84
C THR A 50 11.94 -9.36 12.98
N SER A 51 11.81 -9.53 11.67
CA SER A 51 12.89 -9.22 10.74
C SER A 51 12.50 -8.12 9.75
N THR A 52 13.49 -7.37 9.30
CA THR A 52 13.33 -6.33 8.29
C THR A 52 14.21 -6.61 7.09
N LEU A 53 13.67 -6.37 5.90
CA LEU A 53 14.40 -6.49 4.64
C LEU A 53 14.34 -5.14 3.92
N SER A 54 15.48 -4.70 3.42
CA SER A 54 15.57 -3.49 2.60
C SER A 54 15.76 -3.87 1.13
N LYS A 55 14.97 -3.28 0.25
CA LYS A 55 15.06 -3.47 -1.19
C LYS A 55 15.31 -2.14 -1.88
N GLN A 56 16.23 -2.13 -2.83
CA GLN A 56 16.54 -0.96 -3.63
C GLN A 56 15.28 -0.46 -4.36
N LYS A 57 15.08 0.86 -4.37
CA LYS A 57 14.11 1.49 -5.25
C LYS A 57 14.71 1.57 -6.64
N TYR A 58 14.16 0.80 -7.54
CA TYR A 58 14.54 0.89 -8.95
C TYR A 58 13.61 1.87 -9.67
N ASN A 59 14.09 2.42 -10.78
CA ASN A 59 13.31 3.25 -11.67
C ASN A 59 12.31 2.40 -12.46
N TRP A 60 11.20 2.08 -11.82
CA TRP A 60 10.04 1.44 -12.46
C TRP A 60 8.88 2.42 -12.51
N GLN A 61 8.01 2.29 -13.48
CA GLN A 61 6.87 3.17 -13.64
C GLN A 61 5.55 2.46 -13.44
N LEU A 62 5.47 1.18 -13.75
CA LEU A 62 4.25 0.39 -13.62
C LEU A 62 4.48 -0.87 -12.79
N LYS A 63 3.49 -1.23 -11.98
CA LYS A 63 3.39 -2.54 -11.34
C LYS A 63 2.06 -3.20 -11.71
N PHE A 64 2.10 -4.51 -11.90
CA PHE A 64 1.00 -5.36 -12.33
C PHE A 64 0.69 -6.40 -11.27
N ASP A 65 -0.57 -6.60 -10.93
CA ASP A 65 -0.99 -7.59 -9.94
C ASP A 65 -0.69 -9.02 -10.44
N ASN A 66 0.02 -9.80 -9.66
CA ASN A 66 0.39 -11.17 -10.02
C ASN A 66 -0.67 -12.21 -9.66
N ASN A 67 -1.67 -11.84 -8.86
CA ASN A 67 -2.75 -12.76 -8.54
C ASN A 67 -3.58 -13.10 -9.78
N SER A 68 -3.87 -14.39 -10.00
CA SER A 68 -4.63 -14.87 -11.15
C SER A 68 -6.08 -14.36 -11.23
N SER A 69 -6.64 -13.91 -10.09
CA SER A 69 -7.99 -13.34 -9.99
C SER A 69 -8.01 -11.82 -9.84
N ARG A 70 -6.87 -11.16 -9.99
CA ARG A 70 -6.72 -9.70 -9.90
C ARG A 70 -5.96 -9.19 -11.11
N TRP A 71 -6.34 -8.01 -11.60
CA TRP A 71 -5.77 -7.40 -12.82
C TRP A 71 -5.45 -5.92 -12.62
N GLY A 72 -5.01 -5.56 -11.42
CA GLY A 72 -4.59 -4.20 -11.11
C GLY A 72 -3.33 -3.82 -11.88
N VAL A 73 -3.32 -2.61 -12.40
CA VAL A 73 -2.14 -1.94 -12.96
C VAL A 73 -1.98 -0.63 -12.23
N TYR A 74 -0.82 -0.41 -11.63
CA TYR A 74 -0.59 0.73 -10.74
C TYR A 74 0.68 1.47 -11.14
N THR A 75 0.73 2.74 -10.84
CA THR A 75 1.91 3.58 -11.02
C THR A 75 2.85 3.50 -9.81
N ASN A 76 4.11 3.93 -9.99
CA ASN A 76 5.07 3.98 -8.89
C ASN A 76 4.70 5.09 -7.90
N PRO A 77 4.35 4.76 -6.66
CA PRO A 77 3.95 5.77 -5.68
C PRO A 77 5.11 6.64 -5.17
N SER A 78 6.35 6.19 -5.34
CA SER A 78 7.54 6.99 -4.99
C SER A 78 7.95 7.97 -6.09
N GLN A 79 7.37 7.82 -7.28
CA GLN A 79 7.48 8.78 -8.39
C GLN A 79 6.07 9.28 -8.69
N PRO A 80 5.74 10.56 -8.47
CA PRO A 80 4.40 11.06 -8.71
C PRO A 80 4.07 11.02 -10.21
N ILE A 81 3.67 9.84 -10.67
CA ILE A 81 3.27 9.61 -12.05
C ILE A 81 1.81 9.99 -12.22
N ARG A 82 1.56 10.98 -13.04
CA ARG A 82 0.21 11.39 -13.40
C ARG A 82 -0.23 10.73 -14.69
N VAL A 83 -1.51 10.40 -14.76
CA VAL A 83 -2.09 9.60 -15.83
C VAL A 83 -3.32 10.28 -16.41
N ILE A 84 -3.50 10.15 -17.71
CA ILE A 84 -4.73 10.54 -18.44
C ILE A 84 -5.22 9.30 -19.18
N ASN A 85 -6.49 8.94 -19.03
CA ASN A 85 -7.15 8.09 -20.01
C ASN A 85 -7.62 8.96 -21.18
N THR A 86 -7.15 8.69 -22.37
CA THR A 86 -7.53 9.45 -23.57
C THR A 86 -8.89 9.05 -24.13
N ASN A 87 -9.48 7.93 -23.66
CA ASN A 87 -10.67 7.29 -24.23
C ASN A 87 -10.55 7.01 -25.76
N ILE A 88 -9.33 6.84 -26.24
CA ILE A 88 -9.01 6.54 -27.64
C ILE A 88 -8.23 5.23 -27.64
N ASN A 89 -8.67 4.26 -28.46
CA ASN A 89 -8.07 2.93 -28.54
C ASN A 89 -7.03 2.79 -29.68
N ARG A 90 -6.80 3.84 -30.45
CA ARG A 90 -5.80 3.85 -31.53
C ARG A 90 -4.51 4.50 -31.05
N PHE A 91 -3.54 3.67 -30.70
CA PHE A 91 -2.28 4.07 -30.11
C PHE A 91 -1.51 5.12 -30.92
N GLU A 92 -1.57 5.01 -32.25
CA GLU A 92 -0.83 5.85 -33.18
C GLU A 92 -1.37 7.29 -33.26
N LEU A 93 -2.64 7.50 -32.88
CA LEU A 93 -3.25 8.82 -32.89
C LEU A 93 -2.82 9.70 -31.73
N ILE A 94 -2.35 9.08 -30.67
CA ILE A 94 -1.96 9.80 -29.45
C ILE A 94 -0.52 10.30 -29.58
N ASN A 95 -0.35 11.62 -29.43
CA ASN A 95 0.92 12.31 -29.52
C ASN A 95 0.89 13.61 -28.68
N ASN A 96 1.93 14.41 -28.73
CA ASN A 96 2.07 15.64 -27.94
C ASN A 96 0.91 16.64 -28.10
N LYS A 97 0.19 16.64 -29.23
CA LYS A 97 -0.98 17.49 -29.46
C LYS A 97 -2.26 16.96 -28.81
N SER A 98 -2.24 15.72 -28.36
CA SER A 98 -3.38 15.08 -27.67
C SER A 98 -3.53 15.52 -26.22
N ILE A 99 -2.59 16.28 -25.71
CA ILE A 99 -2.58 16.81 -24.34
C ILE A 99 -2.70 18.32 -24.43
N ASP A 100 -3.77 18.85 -23.91
CA ASP A 100 -3.97 20.30 -23.82
C ASP A 100 -3.89 20.79 -22.35
N GLY A 101 -3.87 22.12 -22.17
CA GLY A 101 -3.79 22.71 -20.84
C GLY A 101 -5.02 22.51 -19.95
N ASN A 102 -6.12 21.95 -20.49
CA ASN A 102 -7.36 21.66 -19.75
C ASN A 102 -7.45 20.19 -19.33
N THR A 103 -6.46 19.39 -19.68
CA THR A 103 -6.46 17.95 -19.41
C THR A 103 -6.40 17.68 -17.91
N ILE A 104 -7.31 16.84 -17.41
CA ILE A 104 -7.37 16.47 -15.99
C ILE A 104 -6.49 15.24 -15.78
N TRP A 105 -5.40 15.43 -15.05
CA TRP A 105 -4.51 14.39 -14.65
C TRP A 105 -4.99 13.65 -13.40
N GLN A 106 -4.77 12.36 -13.35
CA GLN A 106 -5.11 11.50 -12.22
C GLN A 106 -3.84 10.87 -11.66
N TYR A 107 -3.89 10.47 -10.40
CA TYR A 107 -2.85 9.70 -9.71
C TYR A 107 -3.47 8.45 -9.11
N ASP A 108 -2.65 7.45 -8.86
CA ASP A 108 -3.06 6.37 -7.96
C ASP A 108 -3.26 6.95 -6.56
N GLU A 109 -4.33 6.57 -5.91
CA GLU A 109 -4.67 7.07 -4.58
C GLU A 109 -5.13 5.93 -3.68
N VAL A 110 -4.99 6.09 -2.36
CA VAL A 110 -5.59 5.17 -1.41
C VAL A 110 -6.95 5.71 -0.98
N LYS A 111 -7.97 4.89 -1.14
CA LYS A 111 -9.33 5.19 -0.72
C LYS A 111 -9.95 3.94 -0.09
N ASN A 112 -10.53 4.10 1.09
CA ASN A 112 -11.11 2.98 1.86
C ASN A 112 -10.09 1.83 2.02
N ASN A 113 -8.87 2.15 2.43
CA ASN A 113 -7.77 1.20 2.61
C ASN A 113 -7.43 0.33 1.38
N GLN A 114 -7.73 0.84 0.20
CA GLN A 114 -7.46 0.19 -1.08
C GLN A 114 -6.77 1.17 -2.04
N ILE A 115 -5.76 0.69 -2.77
CA ILE A 115 -5.16 1.48 -3.85
C ILE A 115 -6.17 1.56 -5.00
N GLN A 116 -6.58 2.77 -5.33
CA GLN A 116 -7.38 3.06 -6.52
C GLN A 116 -6.43 3.46 -7.64
N SER A 117 -6.34 2.62 -8.65
CA SER A 117 -5.47 2.87 -9.79
C SER A 117 -6.03 3.94 -10.71
N SER A 118 -5.17 4.85 -11.17
CA SER A 118 -5.46 5.79 -12.24
C SER A 118 -5.60 5.12 -13.62
N ILE A 119 -5.12 3.86 -13.72
CA ILE A 119 -5.28 2.98 -14.91
C ILE A 119 -6.39 1.95 -14.67
N GLY A 120 -7.10 2.02 -13.55
CA GLY A 120 -8.02 0.97 -13.08
C GLY A 120 -9.22 0.67 -13.98
N SER A 121 -9.62 1.60 -14.85
CA SER A 121 -10.74 1.45 -15.79
C SER A 121 -10.32 0.92 -17.17
N TRP A 122 -9.19 0.20 -17.25
CA TRP A 122 -8.66 -0.26 -18.53
C TRP A 122 -9.50 -1.37 -19.20
N GLY A 123 -10.43 -1.99 -18.50
CA GLY A 123 -11.23 -3.09 -19.02
C GLY A 123 -12.44 -3.43 -18.18
N ASP A 124 -13.26 -4.32 -18.70
CA ASP A 124 -14.40 -4.92 -18.02
C ASP A 124 -13.98 -6.21 -17.32
N PHE A 125 -14.16 -6.25 -16.00
CA PHE A 125 -13.68 -7.35 -15.14
C PHE A 125 -14.80 -8.37 -14.89
N ASN A 126 -15.24 -9.04 -15.94
CA ASN A 126 -16.27 -10.08 -15.85
C ASN A 126 -15.62 -11.47 -15.71
N PHE A 127 -15.75 -12.04 -14.53
CA PHE A 127 -15.55 -13.43 -14.10
C PHE A 127 -14.16 -14.07 -14.24
N SER A 128 -13.58 -14.30 -15.36
CA SER A 128 -12.33 -15.06 -15.46
C SER A 128 -11.28 -14.48 -16.39
N ASN A 129 -11.70 -13.63 -17.32
CA ASN A 129 -10.80 -12.93 -18.21
C ASN A 129 -11.33 -11.50 -18.39
N PRO A 130 -10.54 -10.49 -18.02
CA PRO A 130 -10.91 -9.11 -18.27
C PRO A 130 -10.87 -8.82 -19.77
N GLU A 131 -11.86 -8.08 -20.26
CA GLU A 131 -11.88 -7.59 -21.63
C GLU A 131 -11.31 -6.16 -21.65
N SER A 132 -10.19 -5.97 -22.33
CA SER A 132 -9.55 -4.65 -22.42
C SER A 132 -10.33 -3.72 -23.34
N HIS A 133 -10.60 -2.49 -22.88
CA HIS A 133 -11.10 -1.38 -23.71
C HIS A 133 -10.07 -0.91 -24.72
N LYS A 134 -8.81 -1.27 -24.51
CA LYS A 134 -7.64 -0.83 -25.33
C LYS A 134 -7.49 0.67 -25.37
N ASP A 135 -7.97 1.38 -24.36
CA ASP A 135 -7.74 2.81 -24.24
C ASP A 135 -6.25 3.09 -24.10
N VAL A 136 -5.81 4.17 -24.74
CA VAL A 136 -4.44 4.66 -24.59
C VAL A 136 -4.39 5.61 -23.41
N TYR A 137 -3.51 5.31 -22.49
CA TYR A 137 -3.19 6.16 -21.36
C TYR A 137 -1.93 6.98 -21.66
N VAL A 138 -1.91 8.21 -21.21
CA VAL A 138 -0.68 9.00 -21.23
C VAL A 138 -0.18 9.15 -19.79
N LEU A 139 1.08 8.80 -19.59
CA LEU A 139 1.77 8.90 -18.32
C LEU A 139 2.78 10.04 -18.40
N ASN A 140 2.83 10.85 -17.35
CA ASN A 140 3.85 11.88 -17.21
C ASN A 140 4.44 11.88 -15.81
N TRP A 141 5.75 12.00 -15.74
CA TRP A 141 6.50 12.13 -14.49
C TRP A 141 7.81 12.87 -14.71
N ARG A 142 8.41 13.32 -13.62
CA ARG A 142 9.73 13.92 -13.62
C ARG A 142 10.71 13.04 -12.86
N GLN A 143 11.88 12.82 -13.44
CA GLN A 143 12.97 12.10 -12.83
C GLN A 143 14.30 12.76 -13.20
N ASP A 144 15.19 12.99 -12.23
CA ASP A 144 16.52 13.59 -12.43
C ASP A 144 16.45 14.90 -13.26
N SER A 145 15.47 15.75 -12.97
CA SER A 145 15.18 16.99 -13.70
C SER A 145 14.70 16.82 -15.16
N VAL A 146 14.54 15.59 -15.64
CA VAL A 146 14.00 15.28 -16.97
C VAL A 146 12.50 14.99 -16.84
N GLU A 147 11.72 15.57 -17.72
CA GLU A 147 10.28 15.30 -17.83
C GLU A 147 10.02 14.25 -18.89
N TYR A 148 9.32 13.18 -18.49
CA TYR A 148 8.98 12.06 -19.34
C TYR A 148 7.50 12.07 -19.67
N TYR A 149 7.19 11.81 -20.95
CA TYR A 149 5.84 11.56 -21.43
C TYR A 149 5.84 10.24 -22.19
N PHE A 150 5.04 9.29 -21.72
CA PHE A 150 4.86 8.00 -22.34
C PHE A 150 3.39 7.74 -22.62
N LYS A 151 3.10 7.03 -23.67
CA LYS A 151 1.79 6.43 -23.90
C LYS A 151 1.86 4.94 -23.63
N PHE A 152 0.79 4.44 -23.03
CA PHE A 152 0.62 3.07 -22.59
C PHE A 152 -0.75 2.56 -22.96
N GLN A 153 -0.84 1.32 -23.39
CA GLN A 153 -2.08 0.65 -23.74
C GLN A 153 -2.02 -0.79 -23.24
N LEU A 154 -3.03 -1.22 -22.51
CA LEU A 154 -3.22 -2.63 -22.19
C LEU A 154 -3.97 -3.27 -23.35
N LEU A 155 -3.33 -4.16 -24.07
CA LEU A 155 -3.89 -4.83 -25.23
C LEU A 155 -4.84 -5.95 -24.83
N ASP A 156 -4.41 -6.71 -23.83
CA ASP A 156 -5.12 -7.87 -23.31
C ASP A 156 -4.54 -8.26 -21.92
N ALA A 157 -5.35 -8.96 -21.13
CA ALA A 157 -4.89 -9.57 -19.91
C ALA A 157 -5.59 -10.91 -19.68
N GLY A 158 -4.83 -11.88 -19.25
CA GLY A 158 -5.32 -13.21 -18.92
C GLY A 158 -4.93 -13.63 -17.50
N ILE A 159 -5.21 -14.88 -17.18
CA ILE A 159 -4.90 -15.47 -15.87
C ILE A 159 -3.39 -15.34 -15.56
N ASN A 160 -2.53 -15.54 -16.57
CA ASN A 160 -1.09 -15.63 -16.37
C ASN A 160 -0.28 -14.49 -16.99
N THR A 161 -0.91 -13.56 -17.74
CA THR A 161 -0.13 -12.61 -18.54
C THR A 161 -0.92 -11.33 -18.79
N TYR A 162 -0.21 -10.20 -18.83
CA TYR A 162 -0.67 -8.95 -19.43
C TYR A 162 0.08 -8.71 -20.73
N HIS A 163 -0.61 -8.28 -21.79
CA HIS A 163 -0.03 -7.85 -23.04
C HIS A 163 -0.14 -6.33 -23.14
N ILE A 164 1.01 -5.66 -23.28
CA ILE A 164 1.09 -4.20 -23.22
C ILE A 164 1.73 -3.63 -24.51
N LYS A 165 1.32 -2.42 -24.86
CA LYS A 165 1.93 -1.59 -25.89
C LYS A 165 2.28 -0.24 -25.30
N TYR A 166 3.46 0.27 -25.53
CA TYR A 166 3.92 1.52 -24.93
C TYR A 166 5.03 2.16 -25.74
N GLY A 167 5.35 3.40 -25.43
CA GLY A 167 6.45 4.16 -26.02
C GLY A 167 6.40 5.63 -25.64
N PRO A 168 7.43 6.41 -25.97
CA PRO A 168 7.42 7.84 -25.83
C PRO A 168 6.21 8.47 -26.53
N LEU A 169 5.68 9.54 -25.98
CA LEU A 169 4.50 10.22 -26.50
C LEU A 169 4.72 10.82 -27.89
N ASP A 170 5.96 11.21 -28.21
CA ASP A 170 6.34 11.72 -29.53
C ASP A 170 6.26 10.67 -30.65
N GLY A 171 6.10 9.40 -30.29
CA GLY A 171 5.94 8.31 -31.24
C GLY A 171 7.22 7.85 -31.92
N THR A 172 8.39 8.28 -31.44
CA THR A 172 9.71 7.93 -32.03
C THR A 172 9.95 6.43 -32.06
N VAL A 173 9.43 5.72 -31.07
CA VAL A 173 9.51 4.27 -30.95
C VAL A 173 8.26 3.70 -30.29
N THR A 174 7.90 2.48 -30.64
CA THR A 174 6.80 1.73 -30.04
C THR A 174 7.26 0.33 -29.68
N TYR A 175 6.94 -0.08 -28.47
CA TYR A 175 7.25 -1.41 -27.94
C TYR A 175 5.95 -2.18 -27.67
N THR A 176 6.07 -3.49 -27.75
CA THR A 176 5.03 -4.42 -27.29
C THR A 176 5.70 -5.47 -26.41
N ASP A 177 5.11 -5.77 -25.26
CA ASP A 177 5.68 -6.70 -24.31
C ASP A 177 4.61 -7.54 -23.61
N SER A 178 5.06 -8.60 -22.94
CA SER A 178 4.23 -9.51 -22.15
C SER A 178 4.74 -9.58 -20.72
N ILE A 179 3.90 -9.18 -19.78
CA ILE A 179 4.21 -9.24 -18.35
C ILE A 179 3.60 -10.54 -17.80
N ILE A 180 4.47 -11.52 -17.56
CA ILE A 180 4.06 -12.81 -16.99
C ILE A 180 3.80 -12.59 -15.49
N LYS A 181 2.65 -13.06 -15.02
CA LYS A 181 2.31 -13.11 -13.61
C LYS A 181 3.13 -14.18 -12.91
N ASP A 182 3.71 -13.81 -11.78
CA ASP A 182 4.56 -14.66 -10.97
C ASP A 182 3.99 -14.76 -9.55
N ASP A 183 3.53 -15.94 -9.15
CA ASP A 183 2.93 -16.15 -7.83
C ASP A 183 3.90 -15.99 -6.66
N ILE A 184 5.20 -15.90 -6.94
CA ILE A 184 6.26 -15.71 -5.93
C ILE A 184 6.22 -14.29 -5.33
N GLN A 185 5.77 -13.29 -6.10
CA GLN A 185 5.66 -11.90 -5.69
C GLN A 185 4.21 -11.41 -5.81
N LEU A 186 3.83 -10.36 -5.06
CA LEU A 186 2.50 -9.75 -5.23
C LEU A 186 2.37 -9.03 -6.56
N TYR A 187 3.47 -8.41 -7.02
CA TYR A 187 3.47 -7.58 -8.22
C TYR A 187 4.65 -7.88 -9.13
N SER A 188 4.41 -7.74 -10.43
CA SER A 188 5.47 -7.63 -11.45
C SER A 188 5.73 -6.16 -11.73
N TYR A 189 6.99 -5.73 -11.69
CA TYR A 189 7.41 -4.34 -11.86
C TYR A 189 8.01 -4.13 -13.24
N PHE A 190 7.69 -3.01 -13.88
CA PHE A 190 8.13 -2.70 -15.22
C PHE A 190 8.67 -1.27 -15.37
N SER A 191 9.82 -1.14 -16.02
CA SER A 191 10.41 0.14 -16.39
C SER A 191 10.08 0.49 -17.84
N LEU A 192 9.25 1.50 -18.03
CA LEU A 192 8.93 2.04 -19.36
C LEU A 192 10.15 2.67 -20.01
N VAL A 193 11.01 3.34 -19.22
CA VAL A 193 12.22 4.01 -19.75
C VAL A 193 13.27 3.01 -20.19
N ASN A 194 13.48 1.97 -19.39
CA ASN A 194 14.52 0.98 -19.65
C ASN A 194 14.02 -0.22 -20.48
N ASN A 195 12.71 -0.29 -20.71
CA ASN A 195 12.08 -1.37 -21.47
C ASN A 195 12.38 -2.77 -20.88
N ILE A 196 12.26 -2.90 -19.55
CA ILE A 196 12.56 -4.15 -18.84
C ILE A 196 11.59 -4.45 -17.69
N LYS A 197 11.33 -5.74 -17.45
CA LYS A 197 10.76 -6.25 -16.21
C LYS A 197 11.83 -6.23 -15.11
N ILE A 198 11.47 -5.78 -13.90
CA ILE A 198 12.38 -5.70 -12.76
C ILE A 198 11.90 -6.69 -11.68
N ASN A 199 12.74 -7.68 -11.35
CA ASN A 199 12.34 -8.79 -10.49
C ASN A 199 12.83 -8.67 -9.02
N SER A 200 13.49 -7.57 -8.65
CA SER A 200 14.16 -7.46 -7.34
C SER A 200 13.62 -6.35 -6.43
N ILE A 201 12.46 -5.79 -6.78
CA ILE A 201 11.84 -4.70 -6.00
C ILE A 201 11.23 -5.21 -4.70
N GLU A 202 10.56 -6.34 -4.78
CA GLU A 202 9.80 -6.93 -3.69
C GLU A 202 10.42 -8.26 -3.27
N PRO A 203 10.47 -8.59 -1.96
CA PRO A 203 10.80 -9.94 -1.52
C PRO A 203 9.75 -10.95 -1.98
N GLN A 204 10.03 -12.23 -1.84
CA GLN A 204 9.00 -13.26 -2.04
C GLN A 204 7.84 -13.05 -1.06
N THR A 205 6.62 -13.40 -1.46
CA THR A 205 5.42 -13.16 -0.65
C THR A 205 5.49 -13.78 0.75
N ASP A 206 6.15 -14.91 0.91
CA ASP A 206 6.33 -15.57 2.21
C ASP A 206 7.35 -14.85 3.13
N ASP A 207 8.09 -13.87 2.62
CA ASP A 207 9.18 -13.20 3.33
C ASP A 207 8.81 -11.83 3.88
N TRP A 208 7.56 -11.39 3.74
CA TRP A 208 7.13 -10.12 4.30
C TRP A 208 5.63 -10.07 4.59
N HIS A 209 5.25 -9.20 5.51
CA HIS A 209 3.86 -8.94 5.89
C HIS A 209 3.46 -7.48 5.66
N ILE A 210 4.38 -6.56 5.95
CA ILE A 210 4.15 -5.12 5.90
C ILE A 210 5.28 -4.47 5.10
N HIS A 211 4.94 -3.56 4.21
CA HIS A 211 5.87 -2.74 3.45
C HIS A 211 5.59 -1.27 3.72
N LEU A 212 6.60 -0.55 4.19
CA LEU A 212 6.51 0.90 4.33
C LEU A 212 6.94 1.57 3.03
N ASN A 213 6.04 2.38 2.50
CA ASN A 213 6.19 3.03 1.20
C ASN A 213 5.60 4.45 1.24
N TYR A 214 5.58 5.12 0.09
CA TYR A 214 4.90 6.40 -0.12
C TYR A 214 3.69 6.23 -1.03
N GLN A 215 2.71 7.10 -0.87
CA GLN A 215 1.54 7.21 -1.75
C GLN A 215 1.23 8.68 -2.01
N VAL A 216 0.64 8.96 -3.15
CA VAL A 216 0.15 10.31 -3.45
C VAL A 216 -1.13 10.56 -2.65
N ASP A 217 -1.18 11.71 -1.97
CA ASP A 217 -2.37 12.12 -1.23
C ASP A 217 -3.48 12.61 -2.15
N SER A 218 -4.68 12.11 -1.92
CA SER A 218 -5.88 12.51 -2.67
C SER A 218 -6.29 13.98 -2.46
N ILE A 219 -5.87 14.60 -1.37
CA ILE A 219 -6.20 16.01 -1.05
C ILE A 219 -5.52 16.96 -2.04
N SER A 220 -4.38 16.59 -2.59
CA SER A 220 -3.67 17.42 -3.58
C SER A 220 -4.40 17.56 -4.92
N LYS A 221 -5.42 16.74 -5.21
CA LYS A 221 -6.22 16.79 -6.44
C LYS A 221 -6.99 18.09 -6.67
N TYR A 222 -7.30 18.82 -5.61
CA TYR A 222 -8.17 20.01 -5.70
C TYR A 222 -7.42 21.32 -5.86
N SER A 223 -6.09 21.32 -5.82
CA SER A 223 -5.34 22.51 -6.16
C SER A 223 -5.31 22.70 -7.68
N ARG A 224 -6.22 23.52 -8.21
CA ARG A 224 -6.17 24.06 -9.57
C ARG A 224 -4.99 25.03 -9.70
N ILE A 225 -3.78 24.54 -9.58
CA ILE A 225 -2.59 25.35 -9.84
C ILE A 225 -2.16 25.06 -11.27
N PRO A 226 -2.15 26.05 -12.16
CA PRO A 226 -1.58 25.90 -13.48
C PRO A 226 -0.10 25.53 -13.30
N TYR A 227 0.30 24.43 -13.87
CA TYR A 227 1.53 23.75 -13.62
C TYR A 227 2.78 24.54 -14.01
N SER A 228 3.54 24.84 -13.01
CA SER A 228 4.99 24.81 -13.13
C SER A 228 5.46 23.58 -12.32
N LEU A 229 5.92 22.53 -12.99
CA LEU A 229 6.54 21.34 -12.36
C LEU A 229 7.91 21.67 -11.73
N THR A 230 8.10 22.88 -11.28
CA THR A 230 9.37 23.36 -10.74
C THR A 230 9.57 23.04 -9.26
N SER A 231 8.55 22.48 -8.58
CA SER A 231 8.72 22.00 -7.21
C SER A 231 7.98 20.69 -6.99
N THR A 232 8.69 19.68 -6.55
CA THR A 232 8.17 18.47 -5.91
C THR A 232 7.38 18.79 -4.62
N GLU A 233 7.38 20.03 -4.19
CA GLU A 233 6.76 20.54 -2.96
C GLU A 233 5.23 20.57 -2.98
N ASN A 234 4.59 20.51 -4.15
CA ASN A 234 3.14 20.59 -4.26
C ASN A 234 2.43 19.24 -4.47
N ILE A 235 3.18 18.17 -4.61
CA ILE A 235 2.61 16.83 -4.68
C ILE A 235 2.80 16.20 -3.31
N GLY A 236 1.72 16.08 -2.56
CA GLY A 236 1.75 15.45 -1.25
C GLY A 236 2.03 13.97 -1.38
N LEU A 237 3.30 13.56 -1.29
CA LEU A 237 3.67 12.19 -1.02
C LEU A 237 3.47 11.92 0.48
N PHE A 238 2.73 10.87 0.79
CA PHE A 238 2.48 10.44 2.16
C PHE A 238 3.08 9.10 2.41
N PRO A 239 3.61 8.89 3.60
CA PRO A 239 3.90 7.56 4.06
C PRO A 239 2.65 6.71 4.05
N SER A 240 2.76 5.54 3.47
CA SER A 240 1.72 4.53 3.45
C SER A 240 2.25 3.19 3.94
N THR A 241 1.35 2.37 4.42
CA THR A 241 1.61 1.00 4.82
C THR A 241 0.95 0.09 3.81
N GLU A 242 1.73 -0.55 2.97
CA GLU A 242 1.24 -1.62 2.10
C GLU A 242 1.24 -2.95 2.86
N LEU A 243 0.23 -3.76 2.63
CA LEU A 243 0.03 -5.03 3.30
C LEU A 243 0.11 -6.18 2.32
N ASN A 244 0.74 -7.26 2.75
CA ASN A 244 0.75 -8.49 1.98
C ASN A 244 -0.59 -9.21 2.11
N TYR A 245 -1.55 -8.82 1.28
CA TYR A 245 -2.93 -9.31 1.33
C TYR A 245 -3.07 -10.84 1.10
N LYS A 246 -2.01 -11.53 0.68
CA LYS A 246 -2.02 -13.00 0.60
C LYS A 246 -1.84 -13.66 1.98
N HIS A 247 -1.21 -12.95 2.92
CA HIS A 247 -0.79 -13.53 4.18
C HIS A 247 -1.30 -12.80 5.41
N VAL A 248 -1.80 -11.58 5.28
CA VAL A 248 -2.26 -10.81 6.42
C VAL A 248 -3.68 -10.28 6.25
N GLU A 249 -4.38 -10.27 7.36
CA GLU A 249 -5.62 -9.53 7.57
C GLU A 249 -5.42 -8.62 8.76
N ILE A 250 -6.11 -7.50 8.78
CA ILE A 250 -5.88 -6.45 9.76
C ILE A 250 -7.15 -6.04 10.51
N HIS A 251 -6.94 -5.53 11.72
CA HIS A 251 -7.91 -4.72 12.45
C HIS A 251 -7.20 -3.47 12.97
N ILE A 252 -7.83 -2.31 12.82
CA ILE A 252 -7.34 -1.05 13.38
C ILE A 252 -8.18 -0.74 14.61
N ASP A 253 -7.56 -0.80 15.78
CA ASP A 253 -8.21 -0.47 17.03
C ASP A 253 -7.80 0.91 17.54
N SER A 254 -8.78 1.68 18.02
CA SER A 254 -8.59 3.01 18.59
C SER A 254 -9.19 3.15 20.00
N LEU A 255 -9.68 2.05 20.57
CA LEU A 255 -10.43 2.05 21.80
C LEU A 255 -9.64 1.45 22.96
N LEU A 256 -8.84 0.43 22.71
CA LEU A 256 -8.05 -0.25 23.72
C LEU A 256 -6.66 0.36 23.84
N ASP A 257 -6.15 0.42 25.06
CA ASP A 257 -4.75 0.66 25.28
C ASP A 257 -3.93 -0.53 24.76
N TYR A 258 -2.77 -0.26 24.18
CA TYR A 258 -1.93 -1.28 23.58
C TYR A 258 -1.59 -2.44 24.53
N GLU A 259 -1.39 -2.13 25.80
CA GLU A 259 -1.09 -3.09 26.85
C GLU A 259 -2.25 -4.04 27.14
N GLN A 260 -3.49 -3.59 26.92
CA GLN A 260 -4.71 -4.39 27.14
C GLN A 260 -4.98 -5.36 25.99
N ILE A 261 -4.42 -5.11 24.80
CA ILE A 261 -4.60 -5.99 23.65
C ILE A 261 -3.86 -7.30 23.91
N ASN A 262 -4.59 -8.38 23.99
CA ASN A 262 -4.08 -9.74 24.20
C ASN A 262 -4.65 -10.70 23.16
N TYR A 263 -4.26 -11.96 23.21
CA TYR A 263 -4.72 -12.98 22.26
C TYR A 263 -6.24 -13.15 22.23
N ILE A 264 -6.90 -13.06 23.39
CA ILE A 264 -8.36 -13.24 23.49
C ILE A 264 -9.08 -12.10 22.80
N GLU A 265 -8.64 -10.85 23.04
CA GLU A 265 -9.16 -9.66 22.39
C GLU A 265 -8.91 -9.73 20.89
N ALA A 266 -7.67 -10.01 20.48
CA ALA A 266 -7.29 -10.10 19.08
C ALA A 266 -8.11 -11.14 18.31
N LYS A 267 -8.35 -12.31 18.90
CA LYS A 267 -9.14 -13.38 18.28
C LYS A 267 -10.60 -12.96 18.00
N ASN A 268 -11.14 -12.03 18.76
CA ASN A 268 -12.55 -11.59 18.68
C ASN A 268 -12.73 -10.38 17.75
N PHE A 269 -11.68 -9.75 17.26
CA PHE A 269 -11.81 -8.62 16.33
C PHE A 269 -12.32 -9.05 14.96
N LEU A 270 -12.97 -8.12 14.28
CA LEU A 270 -13.33 -8.28 12.88
C LEU A 270 -12.15 -7.84 12.03
N TYR A 271 -11.63 -8.76 11.24
CA TYR A 271 -10.49 -8.51 10.36
C TYR A 271 -10.93 -8.20 8.94
N GLU A 272 -10.21 -7.30 8.30
CA GLU A 272 -10.40 -6.97 6.90
C GLU A 272 -9.12 -7.27 6.09
N ASN A 273 -9.32 -7.60 4.82
CA ASN A 273 -8.23 -7.73 3.87
C ASN A 273 -8.01 -6.38 3.19
N SER A 274 -6.92 -5.72 3.52
CA SER A 274 -6.53 -4.43 2.97
C SER A 274 -5.19 -4.54 2.26
N ASN A 275 -4.97 -3.74 1.23
CA ASN A 275 -3.68 -3.71 0.55
C ASN A 275 -2.87 -2.44 0.80
N SER A 276 -3.48 -1.39 1.36
CA SER A 276 -2.74 -0.17 1.72
C SER A 276 -3.53 0.69 2.70
N ILE A 277 -2.82 1.29 3.66
CA ILE A 277 -3.37 2.19 4.66
C ILE A 277 -2.56 3.47 4.69
N ILE A 278 -3.24 4.60 4.52
CA ILE A 278 -2.66 5.93 4.73
C ILE A 278 -3.01 6.42 6.13
N GLY A 279 -2.04 7.07 6.78
CA GLY A 279 -2.28 7.69 8.08
C GLY A 279 -2.37 6.74 9.26
N LEU A 280 -2.03 5.45 9.07
CA LEU A 280 -2.05 4.48 10.15
C LEU A 280 -1.12 4.88 11.30
N PHE A 281 0.14 5.16 10.96
CA PHE A 281 1.17 5.53 11.95
C PHE A 281 1.43 7.02 12.01
N TYR A 282 0.85 7.81 11.09
CA TYR A 282 1.14 9.23 10.94
C TYR A 282 -0.12 10.03 10.67
N LEU A 283 -0.13 11.25 11.17
CA LEU A 283 -1.11 12.27 10.82
C LEU A 283 -0.37 13.44 10.17
N LYS A 284 -0.89 13.95 9.07
CA LYS A 284 -0.43 15.20 8.51
C LYS A 284 -1.24 16.34 9.07
N ASP A 285 -0.55 17.34 9.55
CA ASP A 285 -1.16 18.62 9.87
C ASP A 285 -1.52 19.34 8.55
N PRO A 286 -2.80 19.60 8.28
CA PRO A 286 -3.21 20.21 7.00
C PRO A 286 -2.74 21.65 6.85
N THR A 287 -2.36 22.31 7.95
CA THR A 287 -1.95 23.73 7.96
C THR A 287 -0.45 23.88 7.77
N THR A 288 0.34 23.06 8.48
CA THR A 288 1.81 23.15 8.49
C THR A 288 2.49 22.17 7.56
N ASN A 289 1.75 21.19 7.02
CA ASN A 289 2.26 20.02 6.30
C ASN A 289 3.24 19.16 7.11
N GLU A 290 3.31 19.35 8.43
CA GLU A 290 4.12 18.54 9.31
C GLU A 290 3.52 17.15 9.49
N ILE A 291 4.37 16.15 9.59
CA ILE A 291 3.98 14.78 9.93
C ILE A 291 4.11 14.60 11.44
N LYS A 292 3.04 14.12 12.07
CA LYS A 292 2.99 13.80 13.50
C LYS A 292 2.69 12.32 13.68
N LEU A 293 3.18 11.77 14.77
CA LEU A 293 2.89 10.39 15.15
C LEU A 293 1.38 10.22 15.43
N ASN A 294 0.79 9.17 14.86
CA ASN A 294 -0.57 8.77 15.18
C ASN A 294 -0.56 7.70 16.27
N SER A 295 -0.41 8.11 17.52
CA SER A 295 -0.36 7.20 18.66
C SER A 295 -1.72 6.67 19.10
N ARG A 296 -2.81 7.05 18.42
CA ARG A 296 -4.18 6.67 18.77
C ARG A 296 -4.63 5.34 18.21
N HIS A 297 -3.89 4.80 17.24
CA HIS A 297 -4.28 3.58 16.57
C HIS A 297 -3.29 2.46 16.85
N ASN A 298 -3.83 1.31 17.22
CA ASN A 298 -3.11 0.05 17.25
C ASN A 298 -3.46 -0.74 15.98
N LEU A 299 -2.47 -1.26 15.30
CA LEU A 299 -2.67 -2.17 14.19
C LEU A 299 -2.57 -3.60 14.72
N ILE A 300 -3.65 -4.34 14.61
CA ILE A 300 -3.65 -5.76 14.92
C ILE A 300 -3.57 -6.51 13.59
N VAL A 301 -2.58 -7.36 13.47
CA VAL A 301 -2.33 -8.17 12.27
C VAL A 301 -2.57 -9.62 12.59
N ARG A 302 -3.42 -10.26 11.79
CA ARG A 302 -3.58 -11.71 11.78
C ARG A 302 -2.84 -12.26 10.57
N SER A 303 -1.88 -13.15 10.83
CA SER A 303 -1.18 -13.89 9.79
C SER A 303 -1.28 -15.38 10.08
N ARG A 304 -2.05 -16.10 9.24
CA ARG A 304 -2.44 -17.50 9.49
C ARG A 304 -3.20 -17.62 10.82
N GLU A 305 -2.60 -18.28 11.83
CA GLU A 305 -3.16 -18.43 13.18
C GLU A 305 -2.44 -17.58 14.23
N GLU A 306 -1.52 -16.74 13.80
CA GLU A 306 -0.75 -15.87 14.67
C GLU A 306 -1.31 -14.43 14.66
N TYR A 307 -1.24 -13.78 15.82
CA TYR A 307 -1.71 -12.41 16.01
C TYR A 307 -0.57 -11.54 16.51
N TYR A 308 -0.50 -10.34 15.98
CA TYR A 308 0.50 -9.33 16.34
C TYR A 308 -0.19 -8.01 16.57
N ALA A 309 0.23 -7.29 17.62
CA ALA A 309 -0.15 -5.90 17.82
C ALA A 309 1.03 -5.00 17.54
N LEU A 310 0.80 -3.92 16.80
CA LEU A 310 1.81 -2.93 16.43
C LEU A 310 1.32 -1.54 16.81
N ARG A 311 2.20 -0.72 17.39
CA ARG A 311 1.95 0.71 17.57
C ARG A 311 3.18 1.53 17.21
N PRO A 312 3.03 2.75 16.70
CA PRO A 312 4.13 3.68 16.55
C PRO A 312 4.42 4.35 17.90
N ILE A 313 5.67 4.36 18.32
CA ILE A 313 6.08 4.95 19.60
C ILE A 313 6.98 6.18 19.47
N ASN A 314 7.64 6.34 18.34
CA ASN A 314 8.51 7.48 18.09
C ASN A 314 8.58 7.81 16.60
N LEU A 315 8.75 9.09 16.29
CA LEU A 315 8.95 9.61 14.95
C LEU A 315 10.08 10.66 15.00
N ILE A 316 11.14 10.41 14.25
CA ILE A 316 12.30 11.31 14.14
C ILE A 316 12.46 11.73 12.70
N GLY A 317 12.49 13.03 12.45
CA GLY A 317 12.66 13.62 11.12
C GLY A 317 11.81 14.87 10.95
N ASN A 318 12.21 15.73 10.03
CA ASN A 318 11.63 17.07 9.88
C ASN A 318 10.97 17.26 8.52
N SER A 319 11.07 16.28 7.63
CA SER A 319 10.51 16.42 6.29
C SER A 319 9.75 15.17 5.88
N VAL A 320 8.77 15.36 5.00
CA VAL A 320 8.00 14.28 4.36
C VAL A 320 8.92 13.26 3.68
N ASN A 321 10.12 13.68 3.27
CA ASN A 321 11.01 12.91 2.43
C ASN A 321 12.01 12.03 3.22
N ASN A 322 12.18 12.29 4.51
CA ASN A 322 13.14 11.54 5.33
C ASN A 322 12.72 11.55 6.80
N TYR A 323 12.28 10.42 7.31
CA TYR A 323 11.99 10.23 8.73
C TYR A 323 12.16 8.77 9.14
N THR A 324 12.35 8.58 10.44
CA THR A 324 12.43 7.26 11.07
C THR A 324 11.26 7.10 12.01
N VAL A 325 10.50 6.03 11.84
CA VAL A 325 9.46 5.61 12.79
C VAL A 325 9.98 4.44 13.61
N THR A 326 9.74 4.48 14.92
CA THR A 326 9.94 3.34 15.79
C THR A 326 8.59 2.66 16.02
N LEU A 327 8.47 1.41 15.62
CA LEU A 327 7.33 0.57 15.92
C LEU A 327 7.61 -0.33 17.11
N GLU A 328 6.65 -0.44 18.01
CA GLU A 328 6.62 -1.48 19.04
C GLU A 328 5.69 -2.58 18.57
N ILE A 329 6.16 -3.82 18.64
CA ILE A 329 5.49 -5.00 18.12
C ILE A 329 5.46 -6.04 19.22
N LYS A 330 4.30 -6.64 19.48
CA LYS A 330 4.20 -7.81 20.33
C LYS A 330 3.45 -8.93 19.60
N LYS A 331 3.89 -10.16 19.77
CA LYS A 331 3.14 -11.35 19.38
C LYS A 331 2.16 -11.66 20.51
N LEU A 332 0.89 -11.86 20.15
CA LEU A 332 -0.20 -12.08 21.09
C LEU A 332 -0.47 -13.57 21.34
#